data_f0975796cfb307dacc1d2734e5dd7815
#
_entry.id   f0975796cfb307dacc1d2734e5dd7815
#
_cell.length_a   1.000
_cell.length_b   1.000
_cell.length_c   1.000
_cell.angle_alpha   90.00
_cell.angle_beta   90.00
_cell.angle_gamma   90.00
#
_symmetry.space_group_name_H-M   'P 1'
#
loop_
_entity.id
_entity.type
_entity.pdbx_description
1 polymer ?
#
loop_
_entity_poly.entity_id
_entity_poly.type
_entity_poly.pdbx_seq_one_letter_code
_entity_poly.pdbx_strand_id
1 'polypeptide(L)'
;MGRATDRRGVLRIDLDAAANGRTRVKRQDTLAVEEPLEIRVGPAGPGRRRPLAVTMRTPGDDLDLAIGFLLTEGLIRSTDDVHTAQLCAGAETPNTYNVVDVVLAPGVPEPATDPSRNFYTTSSCGVCGKASIEAIRTRSLFAVRDDPLTVPAELLTALPDRLRAAQRAFDRTGGLHAAGLFTPDGELVVLREDVGRHNAVDKVVGWAVRERRLPLAGLLLLVSGRASFELTQKAWMAGVPLLAAVSAPSTLAAELAEEAGMTLVGFLRGRTMNVYAGVERIIE
;
A
#
# COMPACT_ATOMS: atom_id res chain seq x y z
N MET A 1 13.50 -12.22 10.42
CA MET A 1 12.34 -11.90 9.55
C MET A 1 11.15 -12.69 10.03
N GLY A 2 10.04 -12.02 10.34
CA GLY A 2 8.77 -12.65 10.72
C GLY A 2 8.23 -13.52 9.57
N ARG A 3 7.43 -14.54 9.90
CA ARG A 3 6.77 -15.37 8.90
C ARG A 3 5.50 -14.64 8.42
N ALA A 4 5.30 -14.53 7.12
CA ALA A 4 4.09 -13.93 6.55
C ALA A 4 2.83 -14.82 6.73
N THR A 5 3.00 -16.09 7.07
CA THR A 5 1.89 -17.04 7.21
C THR A 5 2.10 -17.96 8.41
N ASP A 6 1.01 -18.35 9.09
CA ASP A 6 0.98 -19.29 10.20
C ASP A 6 -0.04 -20.41 9.96
N ARG A 7 0.18 -21.60 10.54
CA ARG A 7 -0.73 -22.73 10.44
C ARG A 7 -1.52 -22.92 11.70
N ARG A 8 -2.86 -23.05 11.55
CA ARG A 8 -3.76 -23.32 12.66
C ARG A 8 -4.71 -24.47 12.36
N GLY A 9 -4.98 -25.26 13.42
CA GLY A 9 -6.05 -26.25 13.39
C GLY A 9 -7.42 -25.56 13.40
N VAL A 10 -8.27 -25.88 12.43
CA VAL A 10 -9.62 -25.34 12.32
C VAL A 10 -10.65 -26.46 12.19
N LEU A 11 -11.88 -26.18 12.56
CA LEU A 11 -13.03 -27.04 12.29
C LEU A 11 -13.76 -26.48 11.05
N ARG A 12 -13.66 -27.19 9.94
CA ARG A 12 -14.47 -26.88 8.75
C ARG A 12 -15.85 -27.51 8.90
N ILE A 13 -16.88 -26.71 8.70
CA ILE A 13 -18.28 -27.14 8.59
C ILE A 13 -18.68 -26.98 7.12
N ASP A 14 -19.16 -28.05 6.52
CA ASP A 14 -19.62 -28.09 5.14
C ASP A 14 -21.05 -28.55 5.11
N LEU A 15 -21.97 -27.64 4.79
CA LEU A 15 -23.41 -27.91 4.81
C LEU A 15 -23.88 -28.70 3.57
N ASP A 16 -23.13 -28.57 2.45
CA ASP A 16 -23.41 -29.27 1.20
C ASP A 16 -22.97 -30.74 1.26
N ALA A 17 -22.04 -31.06 2.16
CA ALA A 17 -21.58 -32.42 2.40
C ALA A 17 -22.57 -33.28 3.27
N ALA A 18 -23.72 -32.72 3.64
CA ALA A 18 -24.73 -33.42 4.45
C ALA A 18 -25.22 -34.71 3.78
N ALA A 19 -25.22 -34.80 2.45
CA ALA A 19 -25.56 -36.01 1.70
C ALA A 19 -24.56 -37.16 1.92
N ASN A 20 -23.31 -36.87 2.37
CA ASN A 20 -22.23 -37.83 2.62
C ASN A 20 -21.94 -38.06 4.11
N GLY A 21 -22.76 -37.55 5.02
CA GLY A 21 -22.71 -37.82 6.47
C GLY A 21 -21.56 -37.14 7.23
N ARG A 22 -20.72 -36.32 6.59
CA ARG A 22 -19.62 -35.63 7.28
C ARG A 22 -19.68 -34.12 7.06
N THR A 23 -20.40 -33.42 7.91
CA THR A 23 -20.53 -31.95 7.92
C THR A 23 -19.39 -31.24 8.69
N ARG A 24 -18.59 -31.98 9.48
CA ARG A 24 -17.53 -31.40 10.35
C ARG A 24 -16.22 -32.14 10.19
N VAL A 25 -15.16 -31.43 9.79
CA VAL A 25 -13.83 -31.98 9.58
C VAL A 25 -12.77 -31.08 10.22
N LYS A 26 -11.93 -31.65 11.10
CA LYS A 26 -10.73 -30.97 11.59
C LYS A 26 -9.67 -30.96 10.48
N ARG A 27 -9.13 -29.78 10.17
CA ARG A 27 -8.06 -29.62 9.18
C ARG A 27 -7.06 -28.56 9.63
N GLN A 28 -5.88 -28.53 9.00
CA GLN A 28 -4.95 -27.41 9.10
C GLN A 28 -5.34 -26.34 8.09
N ASP A 29 -5.31 -25.08 8.52
CA ASP A 29 -5.47 -23.91 7.66
C ASP A 29 -4.27 -23.01 7.76
N THR A 30 -4.04 -22.19 6.73
CA THR A 30 -2.93 -21.25 6.69
C THR A 30 -3.49 -19.84 6.74
N LEU A 31 -3.10 -19.10 7.78
CA LEU A 31 -3.55 -17.73 8.02
C LEU A 31 -2.46 -16.73 7.63
N ALA A 32 -2.85 -15.55 7.14
CA ALA A 32 -1.94 -14.42 7.04
C ALA A 32 -1.56 -13.96 8.46
N VAL A 33 -0.28 -13.72 8.66
CA VAL A 33 0.21 -13.16 9.92
C VAL A 33 -0.02 -11.66 9.91
N GLU A 34 -0.51 -11.15 11.04
CA GLU A 34 -0.71 -9.73 11.31
C GLU A 34 0.03 -9.38 12.60
N GLU A 35 1.01 -8.47 12.49
CA GLU A 35 1.82 -8.01 13.61
C GLU A 35 1.99 -6.49 13.57
N PRO A 36 2.13 -5.82 14.73
CA PRO A 36 2.44 -4.40 14.75
C PRO A 36 3.83 -4.13 14.17
N LEU A 37 3.98 -3.00 13.48
CA LEU A 37 5.26 -2.42 13.08
C LEU A 37 5.31 -0.99 13.58
N GLU A 38 6.32 -0.68 14.39
CA GLU A 38 6.62 0.69 14.82
C GLU A 38 7.62 1.31 13.84
N ILE A 39 7.24 2.44 13.27
CA ILE A 39 8.11 3.26 12.42
C ILE A 39 8.66 4.39 13.28
N ARG A 40 9.98 4.46 13.39
CA ARG A 40 10.70 5.54 14.10
C ARG A 40 11.49 6.37 13.11
N VAL A 41 11.58 7.66 13.39
CA VAL A 41 12.33 8.59 12.56
C VAL A 41 13.22 9.48 13.41
N GLY A 42 14.35 9.90 12.88
CA GLY A 42 15.26 10.84 13.54
C GLY A 42 16.34 11.35 12.61
N PRO A 43 17.08 12.38 13.04
CA PRO A 43 18.12 13.00 12.26
C PRO A 43 19.35 12.10 12.08
N ALA A 44 20.22 12.44 11.13
CA ALA A 44 21.56 11.88 11.04
C ALA A 44 22.40 12.31 12.25
N GLY A 45 23.11 11.37 12.87
CA GLY A 45 23.98 11.63 14.03
C GLY A 45 23.42 11.15 15.37
N PRO A 46 24.01 11.59 16.50
CA PRO A 46 23.64 11.14 17.86
C PRO A 46 22.31 11.77 18.27
N GLY A 47 21.23 11.32 17.69
CA GLY A 47 19.87 11.72 18.02
C GLY A 47 19.01 10.52 18.34
N ARG A 48 18.01 10.70 19.21
CA ARG A 48 17.05 9.64 19.54
C ARG A 48 16.04 9.52 18.41
N ARG A 49 15.86 8.30 17.86
CA ARG A 49 14.74 8.00 16.97
C ARG A 49 13.46 8.08 17.76
N ARG A 50 12.47 8.80 17.23
CA ARG A 50 11.17 9.00 17.88
C ARG A 50 10.13 8.16 17.17
N PRO A 51 9.21 7.50 17.90
CA PRO A 51 8.06 6.86 17.31
C PRO A 51 7.29 7.85 16.46
N LEU A 52 6.99 7.47 15.23
CA LEU A 52 6.18 8.24 14.29
C LEU A 52 4.82 7.60 14.10
N ALA A 53 4.78 6.29 13.86
CA ALA A 53 3.55 5.56 13.62
C ALA A 53 3.68 4.10 14.07
N VAL A 54 2.54 3.49 14.40
CA VAL A 54 2.41 2.04 14.55
C VAL A 54 1.32 1.57 13.60
N THR A 55 1.64 0.58 12.76
CA THR A 55 0.68 -0.02 11.83
C THR A 55 0.63 -1.52 11.98
N MET A 56 -0.55 -2.13 11.81
CA MET A 56 -0.69 -3.58 11.72
C MET A 56 -0.36 -4.00 10.29
N ARG A 57 0.60 -4.93 10.14
CA ARG A 57 1.07 -5.35 8.81
C ARG A 57 1.31 -6.86 8.73
N THR A 58 1.35 -7.39 7.54
CA THR A 58 1.94 -8.70 7.28
C THR A 58 3.46 -8.56 7.19
N PRO A 59 4.25 -9.31 8.01
CA PRO A 59 5.70 -9.26 7.97
C PRO A 59 6.29 -9.51 6.58
N GLY A 60 7.30 -8.74 6.24
CA GLY A 60 7.99 -8.74 4.95
C GLY A 60 7.90 -7.38 4.26
N ASP A 61 8.95 -7.00 3.55
CA ASP A 61 9.10 -5.70 2.90
C ASP A 61 8.90 -4.51 3.86
N ASP A 62 9.29 -4.68 5.14
CA ASP A 62 9.04 -3.71 6.22
C ASP A 62 9.78 -2.38 6.00
N LEU A 63 10.97 -2.42 5.38
CA LEU A 63 11.70 -1.21 4.99
C LEU A 63 10.97 -0.45 3.88
N ASP A 64 10.41 -1.18 2.89
CA ASP A 64 9.59 -0.59 1.86
C ASP A 64 8.35 0.07 2.49
N LEU A 65 7.67 -0.64 3.41
CA LEU A 65 6.51 -0.09 4.11
C LEU A 65 6.83 1.23 4.83
N ALA A 66 7.92 1.26 5.61
CA ALA A 66 8.28 2.45 6.38
C ALA A 66 8.66 3.64 5.48
N ILE A 67 9.48 3.41 4.46
CA ILE A 67 9.93 4.46 3.53
C ILE A 67 8.76 4.96 2.68
N GLY A 68 7.90 4.05 2.18
CA GLY A 68 6.71 4.41 1.42
C GLY A 68 5.73 5.23 2.25
N PHE A 69 5.50 4.84 3.50
CA PHE A 69 4.69 5.62 4.44
C PHE A 69 5.23 7.04 4.60
N LEU A 70 6.55 7.21 4.79
CA LEU A 70 7.14 8.54 4.92
C LEU A 70 6.94 9.41 3.67
N LEU A 71 7.09 8.83 2.47
CA LEU A 71 6.84 9.56 1.22
C LEU A 71 5.38 9.94 1.07
N THR A 72 4.48 8.99 1.25
CA THR A 72 3.04 9.19 1.01
C THR A 72 2.39 10.12 2.03
N GLU A 73 2.98 10.25 3.23
CA GLU A 73 2.61 11.26 4.23
C GLU A 73 3.34 12.61 4.02
N GLY A 74 4.21 12.72 3.00
CA GLY A 74 4.92 13.96 2.65
C GLY A 74 6.06 14.33 3.61
N LEU A 75 6.57 13.36 4.36
CA LEU A 75 7.65 13.55 5.33
C LEU A 75 9.04 13.48 4.68
N ILE A 76 9.14 12.80 3.55
CA ILE A 76 10.27 12.77 2.64
C ILE A 76 9.79 13.03 1.21
N ARG A 77 10.70 13.42 0.31
CA ARG A 77 10.41 13.77 -1.09
C ARG A 77 11.08 12.83 -2.09
N SER A 78 12.19 12.23 -1.67
CA SER A 78 13.00 11.35 -2.52
C SER A 78 13.82 10.37 -1.68
N THR A 79 14.53 9.49 -2.36
CA THR A 79 15.52 8.59 -1.74
C THR A 79 16.62 9.35 -1.01
N ASP A 80 17.01 10.53 -1.51
CA ASP A 80 18.10 11.31 -0.96
C ASP A 80 17.77 11.92 0.41
N ASP A 81 16.51 11.97 0.78
CA ASP A 81 16.06 12.39 2.11
C ASP A 81 16.26 11.31 3.18
N VAL A 82 16.56 10.07 2.77
CA VAL A 82 16.81 8.94 3.68
C VAL A 82 18.30 8.62 3.71
N HIS A 83 18.92 8.84 4.88
CA HIS A 83 20.32 8.46 5.08
C HIS A 83 20.47 6.94 5.25
N THR A 84 19.67 6.34 6.16
CA THR A 84 19.60 4.88 6.34
C THR A 84 18.21 4.47 6.83
N ALA A 85 17.85 3.21 6.57
CA ALA A 85 16.70 2.57 7.19
C ALA A 85 17.08 1.15 7.60
N GLN A 86 16.72 0.75 8.83
CA GLN A 86 17.06 -0.57 9.35
C GLN A 86 15.92 -1.17 10.16
N LEU A 87 15.79 -2.48 10.07
CA LEU A 87 14.85 -3.25 10.86
C LEU A 87 15.51 -3.63 12.20
N CYS A 88 14.89 -3.25 13.31
CA CYS A 88 15.39 -3.43 14.66
C CYS A 88 14.52 -4.39 15.47
N ALA A 89 15.13 -5.07 16.44
CA ALA A 89 14.37 -5.79 17.46
C ALA A 89 13.67 -4.78 18.39
N GLY A 90 12.42 -5.08 18.76
CA GLY A 90 11.70 -4.30 19.77
C GLY A 90 12.37 -4.39 21.14
N ALA A 91 12.30 -3.31 21.94
CA ALA A 91 12.93 -3.24 23.26
C ALA A 91 12.32 -4.24 24.26
N GLU A 92 11.03 -4.55 24.12
CA GLU A 92 10.27 -5.36 25.10
C GLU A 92 10.17 -6.85 24.71
N THR A 93 10.41 -7.20 23.46
CA THR A 93 10.29 -8.57 22.95
C THR A 93 11.54 -8.95 22.17
N PRO A 94 12.49 -9.68 22.78
CA PRO A 94 13.66 -10.18 22.08
C PRO A 94 13.25 -11.01 20.85
N ASN A 95 13.90 -10.76 19.69
CA ASN A 95 13.71 -11.45 18.41
C ASN A 95 12.42 -11.14 17.63
N THR A 96 11.63 -10.16 18.02
CA THR A 96 10.58 -9.61 17.15
C THR A 96 11.14 -8.39 16.42
N TYR A 97 11.35 -8.52 15.13
CA TYR A 97 11.79 -7.41 14.28
C TYR A 97 10.57 -6.57 13.88
N ASN A 98 9.98 -5.85 14.85
CA ASN A 98 8.77 -5.06 14.68
C ASN A 98 9.02 -3.55 14.80
N VAL A 99 10.25 -3.11 14.60
CA VAL A 99 10.65 -1.71 14.61
C VAL A 99 11.48 -1.41 13.36
N VAL A 100 11.13 -0.36 12.64
CA VAL A 100 11.97 0.20 11.58
C VAL A 100 12.45 1.58 12.04
N ASP A 101 13.76 1.72 12.17
CA ASP A 101 14.42 3.01 12.38
C ASP A 101 14.79 3.62 11.04
N VAL A 102 14.26 4.81 10.73
CA VAL A 102 14.62 5.60 9.56
C VAL A 102 15.42 6.82 10.00
N VAL A 103 16.61 6.96 9.45
CA VAL A 103 17.47 8.11 9.66
C VAL A 103 17.35 9.04 8.48
N LEU A 104 16.93 10.28 8.74
CA LEU A 104 16.82 11.31 7.71
C LEU A 104 18.20 11.83 7.31
N ALA A 105 18.34 12.24 6.06
CA ALA A 105 19.57 12.87 5.58
C ALA A 105 19.80 14.24 6.26
N PRO A 106 21.04 14.73 6.33
CA PRO A 106 21.33 16.04 6.88
C PRO A 106 20.55 17.14 6.16
N GLY A 107 19.91 18.03 6.92
CA GLY A 107 19.10 19.13 6.39
C GLY A 107 17.63 18.79 6.09
N VAL A 108 17.23 17.52 6.16
CA VAL A 108 15.82 17.15 6.09
C VAL A 108 15.17 17.47 7.45
N PRO A 109 14.08 18.26 7.47
CA PRO A 109 13.42 18.61 8.72
C PRO A 109 12.81 17.38 9.39
N GLU A 110 12.99 17.29 10.70
CA GLU A 110 12.28 16.26 11.47
C GLU A 110 10.77 16.50 11.40
N PRO A 111 9.96 15.45 11.27
CA PRO A 111 8.52 15.57 11.38
C PRO A 111 8.15 16.22 12.72
N ALA A 112 7.20 17.15 12.68
CA ALA A 112 6.63 17.73 13.90
C ALA A 112 5.87 16.61 14.64
N THR A 113 6.55 15.91 15.52
CA THR A 113 5.94 14.88 16.35
C THR A 113 5.24 15.55 17.53
N ASP A 114 3.93 15.65 17.48
CA ASP A 114 3.13 15.93 18.66
C ASP A 114 3.09 14.64 19.49
N PRO A 115 3.62 14.62 20.72
CA PRO A 115 3.62 13.45 21.58
C PRO A 115 2.20 12.94 21.92
N SER A 116 1.17 13.80 21.78
CA SER A 116 -0.23 13.43 21.97
C SER A 116 -0.83 12.70 20.78
N ARG A 117 -0.13 12.63 19.65
CA ARG A 117 -0.52 11.96 18.43
C ARG A 117 0.24 10.65 18.25
N ASN A 118 -0.08 9.68 19.07
CA ASN A 118 0.21 8.29 18.71
C ASN A 118 -0.64 7.98 17.47
N PHE A 119 0.00 8.01 16.31
CA PHE A 119 -0.60 7.56 15.04
C PHE A 119 -0.83 6.03 15.14
N TYR A 120 -1.88 5.64 15.86
CA TYR A 120 -2.46 4.33 15.67
C TYR A 120 -3.18 4.39 14.31
N THR A 121 -2.48 4.03 13.26
CA THR A 121 -3.09 3.80 11.96
C THR A 121 -3.86 2.49 12.07
N THR A 122 -5.08 2.55 12.58
CA THR A 122 -5.99 1.42 12.43
C THR A 122 -6.29 1.31 10.94
N SER A 123 -6.17 0.11 10.41
CA SER A 123 -6.29 -0.26 8.99
C SER A 123 -7.61 0.12 8.31
N SER A 124 -8.50 0.82 9.00
CA SER A 124 -9.84 1.16 8.51
C SER A 124 -10.02 2.60 8.04
N CYS A 125 -9.20 3.56 8.47
CA CYS A 125 -9.49 4.99 8.30
C CYS A 125 -8.29 5.91 8.13
N GLY A 126 -7.05 5.54 7.94
CA GLY A 126 -5.90 6.44 7.62
C GLY A 126 -5.87 7.89 8.15
N VAL A 127 -7.00 8.42 8.56
CA VAL A 127 -7.27 9.82 8.94
C VAL A 127 -7.15 10.08 10.46
N CYS A 128 -7.05 9.03 11.28
CA CYS A 128 -6.92 9.18 12.73
C CYS A 128 -5.58 9.78 13.12
N GLY A 129 -5.47 11.10 13.15
CA GLY A 129 -4.26 11.81 13.60
C GLY A 129 -4.03 13.16 12.93
N LYS A 130 -4.71 13.49 11.85
CA LYS A 130 -4.61 14.83 11.23
C LYS A 130 -5.60 15.80 11.88
N ALA A 131 -5.09 16.94 12.34
CA ALA A 131 -5.84 17.89 13.18
C ALA A 131 -6.89 18.71 12.43
N SER A 132 -6.89 18.69 11.11
CA SER A 132 -7.87 19.41 10.28
C SER A 132 -8.12 18.71 8.96
N ILE A 133 -9.24 18.97 8.33
CA ILE A 133 -9.58 18.49 6.99
C ILE A 133 -8.54 18.95 5.95
N GLU A 134 -7.99 20.15 6.11
CA GLU A 134 -6.94 20.69 5.22
C GLU A 134 -5.61 19.93 5.37
N ALA A 135 -5.28 19.45 6.58
CA ALA A 135 -4.09 18.67 6.83
C ALA A 135 -4.15 17.25 6.22
N ILE A 136 -5.33 16.81 5.77
CA ILE A 136 -5.51 15.51 5.08
C ILE A 136 -4.98 15.59 3.64
N ARG A 137 -5.07 16.76 2.99
CA ARG A 137 -4.63 16.95 1.60
C ARG A 137 -3.13 17.26 1.54
N THR A 138 -2.32 16.23 1.42
CA THR A 138 -0.90 16.38 1.09
C THR A 138 -0.78 16.58 -0.43
N ARG A 139 -0.04 17.59 -0.88
CA ARG A 139 0.16 17.86 -2.31
C ARG A 139 1.39 17.15 -2.82
N SER A 140 1.24 16.45 -3.93
CA SER A 140 2.36 15.84 -4.65
C SER A 140 3.29 16.91 -5.26
N LEU A 141 4.56 16.57 -5.34
CA LEU A 141 5.56 17.34 -6.09
C LEU A 141 5.55 17.00 -7.59
N PHE A 142 4.82 15.94 -7.98
CA PHE A 142 4.84 15.41 -9.34
C PHE A 142 3.60 15.86 -10.12
N ALA A 143 3.83 16.37 -11.35
CA ALA A 143 2.79 16.80 -12.27
C ALA A 143 2.30 15.58 -13.08
N VAL A 144 1.32 14.85 -12.57
CA VAL A 144 0.76 13.66 -13.24
C VAL A 144 -0.23 14.01 -14.35
N ARG A 145 -0.74 15.25 -14.37
CA ARG A 145 -1.73 15.72 -15.38
C ARG A 145 -1.19 15.61 -16.81
N ASP A 146 0.07 15.97 -16.99
CA ASP A 146 0.72 16.04 -18.32
C ASP A 146 1.44 14.74 -18.69
N ASP A 147 1.24 13.68 -17.91
CA ASP A 147 1.83 12.37 -18.20
C ASP A 147 1.21 11.78 -19.48
N PRO A 148 2.05 11.40 -20.47
CA PRO A 148 1.58 10.94 -21.78
C PRO A 148 1.05 9.50 -21.79
N LEU A 149 0.93 8.85 -20.63
CA LEU A 149 0.44 7.49 -20.52
C LEU A 149 -0.89 7.33 -21.27
N THR A 150 -0.95 6.33 -22.15
CA THR A 150 -2.18 5.81 -22.71
C THR A 150 -2.21 4.30 -22.62
N VAL A 151 -3.38 3.72 -22.37
CA VAL A 151 -3.53 2.28 -22.15
C VAL A 151 -4.77 1.77 -22.86
N PRO A 152 -4.66 0.68 -23.65
CA PRO A 152 -5.82 0.03 -24.23
C PRO A 152 -6.79 -0.48 -23.15
N ALA A 153 -8.08 -0.21 -23.31
CA ALA A 153 -9.12 -0.67 -22.39
C ALA A 153 -9.08 -2.19 -22.20
N GLU A 154 -8.81 -2.92 -23.28
CA GLU A 154 -8.70 -4.39 -23.23
C GLU A 154 -7.54 -4.87 -22.37
N LEU A 155 -6.40 -4.17 -22.40
CA LEU A 155 -5.26 -4.47 -21.54
C LEU A 155 -5.62 -4.26 -20.07
N LEU A 156 -6.27 -3.14 -19.72
CA LEU A 156 -6.69 -2.86 -18.35
C LEU A 156 -7.54 -4.01 -17.80
N THR A 157 -8.45 -4.55 -18.58
CA THR A 157 -9.32 -5.65 -18.15
C THR A 157 -8.58 -6.96 -17.86
N ALA A 158 -7.36 -7.13 -18.37
CA ALA A 158 -6.52 -8.30 -18.11
C ALA A 158 -5.66 -8.17 -16.85
N LEU A 159 -5.47 -6.94 -16.34
CA LEU A 159 -4.55 -6.70 -15.21
C LEU A 159 -5.00 -7.35 -13.88
N PRO A 160 -6.29 -7.42 -13.52
CA PRO A 160 -6.72 -8.10 -12.30
C PRO A 160 -6.30 -9.57 -12.26
N ASP A 161 -6.41 -10.29 -13.37
CA ASP A 161 -6.01 -11.69 -13.45
C ASP A 161 -4.48 -11.83 -13.35
N ARG A 162 -3.72 -10.91 -13.97
CA ARG A 162 -2.25 -10.86 -13.84
C ARG A 162 -1.83 -10.58 -12.40
N LEU A 163 -2.46 -9.60 -11.74
CA LEU A 163 -2.24 -9.31 -10.33
C LEU A 163 -2.54 -10.55 -9.48
N ARG A 164 -3.71 -11.17 -9.69
CA ARG A 164 -4.16 -12.33 -8.95
C ARG A 164 -3.21 -13.53 -9.09
N ALA A 165 -2.72 -13.80 -10.29
CA ALA A 165 -1.76 -14.87 -10.57
C ALA A 165 -0.42 -14.67 -9.85
N ALA A 166 -0.05 -13.43 -9.54
CA ALA A 166 1.20 -13.10 -8.84
C ALA A 166 1.08 -13.09 -7.30
N GLN A 167 -0.15 -13.13 -6.73
CA GLN A 167 -0.43 -13.07 -5.29
C GLN A 167 -0.16 -14.40 -4.56
N ARG A 168 1.10 -14.74 -4.34
CA ARG A 168 1.51 -16.01 -3.74
C ARG A 168 1.09 -16.20 -2.28
N ALA A 169 1.08 -15.14 -1.50
CA ALA A 169 0.69 -15.22 -0.09
C ALA A 169 -0.83 -15.29 0.05
N PHE A 170 -1.58 -14.56 -0.77
CA PHE A 170 -3.03 -14.67 -0.85
C PHE A 170 -3.48 -16.09 -1.29
N ASP A 171 -2.80 -16.73 -2.22
CA ASP A 171 -3.12 -18.11 -2.64
C ASP A 171 -3.13 -19.10 -1.49
N ARG A 172 -2.26 -18.88 -0.51
CA ARG A 172 -2.13 -19.74 0.66
C ARG A 172 -3.09 -19.40 1.78
N THR A 173 -3.52 -18.13 1.88
CA THR A 173 -4.21 -17.60 3.06
C THR A 173 -5.60 -17.06 2.77
N GLY A 174 -5.84 -16.57 1.56
CA GLY A 174 -7.08 -15.87 1.19
C GLY A 174 -7.30 -14.52 1.91
N GLY A 175 -6.35 -14.06 2.74
CA GLY A 175 -6.56 -12.97 3.70
C GLY A 175 -5.72 -11.71 3.47
N LEU A 176 -5.19 -11.47 2.26
CA LEU A 176 -4.31 -10.35 1.97
C LEU A 176 -4.85 -9.46 0.87
N HIS A 177 -4.54 -8.18 0.96
CA HIS A 177 -4.65 -7.22 -0.13
C HIS A 177 -3.36 -7.19 -0.94
N ALA A 178 -3.46 -6.73 -2.20
CA ALA A 178 -2.30 -6.52 -3.07
C ALA A 178 -2.36 -5.15 -3.73
N ALA A 179 -1.17 -4.62 -4.00
CA ALA A 179 -0.92 -3.53 -4.91
C ALA A 179 0.16 -3.94 -5.91
N GLY A 180 -0.04 -3.64 -7.18
CA GLY A 180 0.92 -3.95 -8.25
C GLY A 180 1.13 -2.77 -9.18
N LEU A 181 2.38 -2.49 -9.52
CA LEU A 181 2.74 -1.56 -10.59
C LEU A 181 2.88 -2.32 -11.90
N PHE A 182 2.31 -1.73 -12.96
CA PHE A 182 2.38 -2.29 -14.29
C PHE A 182 2.90 -1.26 -15.29
N THR A 183 3.56 -1.74 -16.33
CA THR A 183 3.91 -0.93 -17.51
C THR A 183 2.66 -0.68 -18.38
N PRO A 184 2.72 0.26 -19.35
CA PRO A 184 1.65 0.45 -20.33
C PRO A 184 1.31 -0.80 -21.15
N ASP A 185 2.25 -1.74 -21.28
CA ASP A 185 2.07 -3.02 -21.98
C ASP A 185 1.53 -4.13 -21.04
N GLY A 186 1.27 -3.77 -19.77
CA GLY A 186 0.70 -4.65 -18.76
C GLY A 186 1.69 -5.65 -18.15
N GLU A 187 2.99 -5.42 -18.26
CA GLU A 187 3.98 -6.19 -17.53
C GLU A 187 3.99 -5.79 -16.05
N LEU A 188 4.04 -6.77 -15.16
CA LEU A 188 4.10 -6.54 -13.73
C LEU A 188 5.53 -6.14 -13.34
N VAL A 189 5.71 -4.90 -12.89
CA VAL A 189 6.99 -4.35 -12.42
C VAL A 189 7.30 -4.80 -11.00
N VAL A 190 6.33 -4.63 -10.11
CA VAL A 190 6.43 -5.04 -8.70
C VAL A 190 5.05 -5.31 -8.13
N LEU A 191 4.96 -6.28 -7.23
CA LEU A 191 3.77 -6.58 -6.45
C LEU A 191 4.15 -6.62 -4.97
N ARG A 192 3.25 -6.09 -4.12
CA ARG A 192 3.32 -6.22 -2.67
C ARG A 192 1.99 -6.67 -2.12
N GLU A 193 2.05 -7.59 -1.15
CA GLU A 193 0.89 -8.09 -0.42
C GLU A 193 0.95 -7.68 1.05
N ASP A 194 -0.18 -7.33 1.62
CA ASP A 194 -0.32 -7.00 3.04
C ASP A 194 -1.76 -7.20 3.51
N VAL A 195 -1.96 -7.46 4.81
CA VAL A 195 -3.28 -7.49 5.44
C VAL A 195 -3.98 -6.13 5.32
N GLY A 196 -3.21 -5.04 5.32
CA GLY A 196 -3.67 -3.66 5.12
C GLY A 196 -3.51 -3.20 3.66
N ARG A 197 -4.62 -2.82 3.00
CA ARG A 197 -4.56 -2.30 1.63
C ARG A 197 -3.67 -1.06 1.49
N HIS A 198 -3.63 -0.18 2.51
CA HIS A 198 -2.77 1.01 2.53
C HIS A 198 -1.30 0.61 2.61
N ASN A 199 -0.98 -0.36 3.47
CA ASN A 199 0.37 -0.89 3.60
C ASN A 199 0.86 -1.53 2.29
N ALA A 200 0.00 -2.24 1.56
CA ALA A 200 0.36 -2.82 0.27
C ALA A 200 0.81 -1.74 -0.73
N VAL A 201 0.11 -0.59 -0.76
CA VAL A 201 0.50 0.56 -1.60
C VAL A 201 1.78 1.20 -1.07
N ASP A 202 1.90 1.43 0.25
CA ASP A 202 3.12 1.99 0.84
C ASP A 202 4.35 1.10 0.55
N LYS A 203 4.21 -0.22 0.62
CA LYS A 203 5.29 -1.16 0.24
C LYS A 203 5.71 -1.00 -1.22
N VAL A 204 4.76 -0.81 -2.15
CA VAL A 204 5.07 -0.56 -3.57
C VAL A 204 5.79 0.77 -3.74
N VAL A 205 5.28 1.82 -3.10
CA VAL A 205 5.88 3.16 -3.17
C VAL A 205 7.28 3.17 -2.54
N GLY A 206 7.45 2.55 -1.39
CA GLY A 206 8.75 2.47 -0.73
C GLY A 206 9.78 1.68 -1.51
N TRP A 207 9.36 0.60 -2.18
CA TRP A 207 10.21 -0.08 -3.15
C TRP A 207 10.67 0.89 -4.25
N ALA A 208 9.76 1.68 -4.82
CA ALA A 208 10.08 2.65 -5.86
C ALA A 208 11.05 3.74 -5.37
N VAL A 209 10.90 4.22 -4.13
CA VAL A 209 11.84 5.15 -3.50
C VAL A 209 13.22 4.52 -3.42
N ARG A 210 13.34 3.31 -2.89
CA ARG A 210 14.63 2.62 -2.69
C ARG A 210 15.33 2.28 -3.99
N GLU A 211 14.56 1.94 -5.03
CA GLU A 211 15.06 1.66 -6.38
C GLU A 211 15.28 2.95 -7.22
N ARG A 212 15.12 4.15 -6.61
CA ARG A 212 15.29 5.46 -7.27
C ARG A 212 14.42 5.61 -8.53
N ARG A 213 13.16 5.14 -8.45
CA ARG A 213 12.22 5.13 -9.58
C ARG A 213 11.13 6.19 -9.50
N LEU A 214 11.23 7.16 -8.59
CA LEU A 214 10.29 8.27 -8.55
C LEU A 214 10.66 9.37 -9.57
N PRO A 215 9.63 10.03 -10.17
CA PRO A 215 8.22 9.69 -10.15
C PRO A 215 7.91 8.39 -10.89
N LEU A 216 6.77 7.76 -10.54
CA LEU A 216 6.27 6.56 -11.23
C LEU A 216 5.48 6.95 -12.50
N ALA A 217 6.04 7.88 -13.26
CA ALA A 217 5.49 8.36 -14.54
C ALA A 217 5.37 7.20 -15.55
N GLY A 218 4.32 7.23 -16.35
CA GLY A 218 4.07 6.21 -17.37
C GLY A 218 3.70 4.84 -16.84
N LEU A 219 3.45 4.67 -15.52
CA LEU A 219 3.08 3.40 -14.91
C LEU A 219 1.66 3.42 -14.38
N LEU A 220 1.09 2.22 -14.22
CA LEU A 220 -0.24 2.02 -13.66
C LEU A 220 -0.13 1.35 -12.29
N LEU A 221 -0.90 1.84 -11.32
CA LEU A 221 -1.06 1.17 -10.03
C LEU A 221 -2.42 0.47 -9.98
N LEU A 222 -2.41 -0.85 -9.80
CA LEU A 222 -3.63 -1.63 -9.58
C LEU A 222 -3.69 -2.12 -8.14
N VAL A 223 -4.85 -1.90 -7.49
CA VAL A 223 -5.13 -2.39 -6.14
C VAL A 223 -6.25 -3.42 -6.13
N SER A 224 -6.09 -4.49 -5.35
CA SER A 224 -7.06 -5.58 -5.24
C SER A 224 -8.33 -5.19 -4.47
N GLY A 225 -8.31 -4.06 -3.77
CA GLY A 225 -9.40 -3.55 -2.95
C GLY A 225 -10.15 -2.38 -3.56
N ARG A 226 -10.72 -1.54 -2.66
CA ARG A 226 -11.37 -0.27 -3.01
C ARG A 226 -10.34 0.83 -3.23
N ALA A 227 -10.62 1.78 -4.14
CA ALA A 227 -9.87 3.04 -4.21
C ALA A 227 -10.48 4.04 -3.21
N SER A 228 -9.83 4.24 -2.08
CA SER A 228 -10.18 5.30 -1.13
C SER A 228 -9.42 6.60 -1.45
N PHE A 229 -9.84 7.70 -0.84
CA PHE A 229 -9.12 8.97 -0.89
C PHE A 229 -7.63 8.78 -0.60
N GLU A 230 -7.30 8.07 0.48
CA GLU A 230 -5.91 7.87 0.90
C GLU A 230 -5.10 7.07 -0.14
N LEU A 231 -5.69 6.05 -0.77
CA LEU A 231 -4.98 5.29 -1.81
C LEU A 231 -4.73 6.14 -3.06
N THR A 232 -5.70 6.99 -3.44
CA THR A 232 -5.55 7.94 -4.55
C THR A 232 -4.45 8.96 -4.22
N GLN A 233 -4.45 9.49 -2.99
CA GLN A 233 -3.40 10.41 -2.53
C GLN A 233 -2.02 9.76 -2.53
N LYS A 234 -1.90 8.51 -2.03
CA LYS A 234 -0.63 7.78 -2.04
C LYS A 234 -0.10 7.55 -3.47
N ALA A 235 -0.98 7.19 -4.40
CA ALA A 235 -0.64 7.05 -5.81
C ALA A 235 -0.16 8.39 -6.41
N TRP A 236 -0.88 9.48 -6.14
CA TRP A 236 -0.50 10.82 -6.56
C TRP A 236 0.86 11.25 -5.98
N MET A 237 1.08 11.02 -4.68
CA MET A 237 2.36 11.35 -4.01
C MET A 237 3.55 10.61 -4.61
N ALA A 238 3.33 9.44 -5.20
CA ALA A 238 4.35 8.68 -5.91
C ALA A 238 4.48 9.06 -7.41
N GLY A 239 3.65 9.97 -7.91
CA GLY A 239 3.67 10.38 -9.32
C GLY A 239 3.06 9.35 -10.27
N VAL A 240 2.10 8.56 -9.81
CA VAL A 240 1.37 7.57 -10.62
C VAL A 240 0.22 8.25 -11.38
N PRO A 241 0.20 8.21 -12.72
CA PRO A 241 -0.86 8.86 -13.51
C PRO A 241 -2.17 8.09 -13.55
N LEU A 242 -2.17 6.78 -13.34
CA LEU A 242 -3.36 5.94 -13.38
C LEU A 242 -3.46 4.99 -12.19
N LEU A 243 -4.54 5.14 -11.41
CA LEU A 243 -4.93 4.21 -10.35
C LEU A 243 -6.14 3.40 -10.77
N ALA A 244 -6.01 2.07 -10.76
CA ALA A 244 -7.09 1.14 -11.00
C ALA A 244 -7.43 0.31 -9.76
N ALA A 245 -8.70 0.01 -9.56
CA ALA A 245 -9.18 -0.77 -8.42
C ALA A 245 -10.19 -1.84 -8.85
N VAL A 246 -10.07 -3.03 -8.30
CA VAL A 246 -11.02 -4.14 -8.54
C VAL A 246 -12.42 -3.80 -8.00
N SER A 247 -12.48 -2.97 -6.96
CA SER A 247 -13.73 -2.58 -6.31
C SER A 247 -14.02 -1.07 -6.46
N ALA A 248 -15.00 -0.57 -5.71
CA ALA A 248 -15.51 0.80 -5.83
C ALA A 248 -14.50 1.86 -5.37
N PRO A 249 -14.45 3.03 -6.02
CA PRO A 249 -13.85 4.23 -5.44
C PRO A 249 -14.83 4.92 -4.47
N SER A 250 -14.28 5.82 -3.63
CA SER A 250 -15.09 6.78 -2.87
C SER A 250 -15.28 8.07 -3.67
N THR A 251 -16.26 8.90 -3.28
CA THR A 251 -16.48 10.22 -3.90
C THR A 251 -15.23 11.10 -3.80
N LEU A 252 -14.64 11.19 -2.61
CA LEU A 252 -13.40 11.95 -2.37
C LEU A 252 -12.21 11.42 -3.19
N ALA A 253 -12.16 10.12 -3.49
CA ALA A 253 -11.13 9.57 -4.37
C ALA A 253 -11.28 10.06 -5.81
N ALA A 254 -12.52 10.14 -6.31
CA ALA A 254 -12.81 10.65 -7.65
C ALA A 254 -12.51 12.16 -7.76
N GLU A 255 -12.96 12.94 -6.79
CA GLU A 255 -12.68 14.39 -6.71
C GLU A 255 -11.17 14.68 -6.67
N LEU A 256 -10.41 13.92 -5.87
CA LEU A 256 -8.97 14.08 -5.81
C LEU A 256 -8.29 13.69 -7.13
N ALA A 257 -8.74 12.62 -7.79
CA ALA A 257 -8.20 12.20 -9.07
C ALA A 257 -8.43 13.26 -10.17
N GLU A 258 -9.62 13.87 -10.23
CA GLU A 258 -9.93 15.00 -11.12
C GLU A 258 -9.04 16.20 -10.83
N GLU A 259 -8.92 16.61 -9.55
CA GLU A 259 -8.07 17.73 -9.12
C GLU A 259 -6.61 17.50 -9.52
N ALA A 260 -6.08 16.31 -9.26
CA ALA A 260 -4.71 15.93 -9.56
C ALA A 260 -4.44 15.71 -11.07
N GLY A 261 -5.48 15.52 -11.89
CA GLY A 261 -5.35 15.13 -13.30
C GLY A 261 -4.92 13.67 -13.47
N MET A 262 -5.30 12.81 -12.53
CA MET A 262 -5.08 11.37 -12.58
C MET A 262 -6.22 10.65 -13.32
N THR A 263 -5.93 9.49 -13.86
CA THR A 263 -6.97 8.54 -14.26
C THR A 263 -7.35 7.65 -13.08
N LEU A 264 -8.65 7.55 -12.81
CA LEU A 264 -9.19 6.67 -11.77
C LEU A 264 -10.19 5.68 -12.36
N VAL A 265 -9.84 4.40 -12.24
CA VAL A 265 -10.66 3.27 -12.68
C VAL A 265 -11.13 2.47 -11.48
N GLY A 266 -12.41 2.18 -11.42
CA GLY A 266 -13.00 1.28 -10.42
C GLY A 266 -13.80 0.16 -11.05
N PHE A 267 -14.20 -0.83 -10.22
CA PHE A 267 -14.92 -2.03 -10.65
C PHE A 267 -14.26 -2.76 -11.81
N LEU A 268 -12.91 -2.71 -11.83
CA LEU A 268 -12.12 -3.38 -12.87
C LEU A 268 -12.14 -4.90 -12.62
N ARG A 269 -13.05 -5.59 -13.30
CA ARG A 269 -13.24 -7.05 -13.18
C ARG A 269 -13.89 -7.64 -14.41
N GLY A 270 -13.46 -8.83 -14.80
CA GLY A 270 -13.87 -9.46 -16.05
C GLY A 270 -13.53 -8.52 -17.22
N ARG A 271 -14.50 -8.26 -18.10
CA ARG A 271 -14.34 -7.36 -19.26
C ARG A 271 -14.98 -5.98 -19.06
N THR A 272 -15.15 -5.53 -17.82
CA THR A 272 -15.82 -4.26 -17.51
C THR A 272 -15.01 -3.42 -16.53
N MET A 273 -15.17 -2.10 -16.63
CA MET A 273 -14.65 -1.13 -15.68
C MET A 273 -15.48 0.15 -15.74
N ASN A 274 -15.38 0.96 -14.68
CA ASN A 274 -15.92 2.31 -14.66
C ASN A 274 -14.77 3.30 -14.56
N VAL A 275 -14.75 4.31 -15.43
CA VAL A 275 -13.78 5.40 -15.40
C VAL A 275 -14.41 6.59 -14.72
N TYR A 276 -13.79 7.05 -13.62
CA TYR A 276 -14.31 8.14 -12.79
C TYR A 276 -13.60 9.46 -13.05
N ALA A 277 -12.35 9.41 -13.53
CA ALA A 277 -11.56 10.58 -13.90
C ALA A 277 -10.55 10.20 -14.99
N GLY A 278 -10.10 11.16 -15.81
CA GLY A 278 -8.98 11.01 -16.73
C GLY A 278 -9.22 9.98 -17.85
N VAL A 279 -10.41 9.99 -18.46
CA VAL A 279 -10.79 9.01 -19.51
C VAL A 279 -9.90 9.09 -20.75
N GLU A 280 -9.26 10.20 -21.01
CA GLU A 280 -8.39 10.46 -22.14
C GLU A 280 -7.15 9.56 -22.22
N ARG A 281 -6.77 8.94 -21.10
CA ARG A 281 -5.66 7.96 -21.07
C ARG A 281 -6.08 6.54 -21.43
N ILE A 282 -7.39 6.30 -21.61
CA ILE A 282 -7.91 4.98 -21.96
C ILE A 282 -8.30 4.99 -23.43
N ILE A 283 -7.62 4.17 -24.23
CA ILE A 283 -7.89 4.01 -25.66
C ILE A 283 -8.62 2.70 -25.91
N GLU A 284 -9.54 2.73 -26.91
CA GLU A 284 -10.32 1.56 -27.34
C GLU A 284 -9.53 0.68 -28.33
#